data_00ead4d2e5651a0a8d7e9a89ac0e5925
#
_entry.id   00ead4d2e5651a0a8d7e9a89ac0e5925
#
_cell.length_a   1.000
_cell.length_b   1.000
_cell.length_c   1.000
_cell.angle_alpha   90.00
_cell.angle_beta   90.00
_cell.angle_gamma   90.00
#
_symmetry.space_group_name_H-M   'P 1'
#
loop_
_entity.id
_entity.type
_entity.pdbx_description
1 polymer ?
#
loop_
_entity_poly.entity_id
_entity_poly.type
_entity_poly.pdbx_seq_one_letter_code
_entity_poly.pdbx_strand_id
1 'polypeptide(L)'
;MGTSTPFEFADSAQSLTPEECSAEILRQLLAQAYLESGEQQVSGAIITIPAAFNQMQCEATLRAAHAAGLEKVGLLQEPVAAAMAAMMKIDKKSGQFLVYDLGGGTFDLALVQSLNSEISILDHEGINMLGGRDFDKAIVNAIVRPWLLENFDLPADLQKNPRCRRAIRIA
;
A
#
# COMPACT_ATOMS: atom_id res chain seq x y z
N MET A 1 8.77 -4.03 -2.00
CA MET A 1 8.90 -5.17 -2.94
C MET A 1 10.19 -5.02 -3.73
N GLY A 2 10.78 -6.15 -4.17
CA GLY A 2 12.03 -6.15 -4.97
C GLY A 2 13.33 -5.96 -4.18
N THR A 3 13.31 -5.99 -2.87
CA THR A 3 14.51 -6.02 -2.02
C THR A 3 14.56 -7.32 -1.22
N SER A 4 15.76 -7.84 -1.00
CA SER A 4 15.98 -9.07 -0.21
C SER A 4 16.29 -8.79 1.27
N THR A 5 16.33 -7.51 1.68
CA THR A 5 16.63 -7.17 3.08
C THR A 5 15.46 -7.57 3.97
N PRO A 6 15.64 -8.49 4.91
CA PRO A 6 14.57 -8.93 5.77
C PRO A 6 14.23 -7.89 6.84
N PHE A 7 12.98 -7.96 7.31
CA PHE A 7 12.54 -7.27 8.52
C PHE A 7 12.80 -8.16 9.73
N GLU A 8 13.42 -7.58 10.76
CA GLU A 8 13.61 -8.23 12.05
C GLU A 8 12.47 -7.81 13.00
N PHE A 9 11.82 -8.77 13.60
CA PHE A 9 10.76 -8.51 14.58
C PHE A 9 11.33 -8.61 15.99
N ALA A 10 11.33 -7.48 16.72
CA ALA A 10 11.98 -7.37 18.04
C ALA A 10 11.39 -8.32 19.11
N ASP A 11 10.14 -8.75 18.94
CA ASP A 11 9.43 -9.60 19.90
C ASP A 11 9.46 -11.09 19.53
N SER A 12 10.05 -11.44 18.40
CA SER A 12 10.23 -12.82 17.95
C SER A 12 11.58 -12.95 17.23
N ALA A 13 12.24 -14.09 17.35
CA ALA A 13 13.46 -14.37 16.61
C ALA A 13 13.20 -14.60 15.10
N GLN A 14 12.11 -14.08 14.56
CA GLN A 14 11.70 -14.23 13.17
C GLN A 14 12.21 -13.05 12.34
N SER A 15 12.66 -13.39 11.15
CA SER A 15 13.06 -12.45 10.11
C SER A 15 12.31 -12.83 8.83
N LEU A 16 11.61 -11.88 8.22
CA LEU A 16 10.83 -12.08 7.00
C LEU A 16 11.25 -11.07 5.95
N THR A 17 11.41 -11.55 4.74
CA THR A 17 11.58 -10.70 3.57
C THR A 17 10.31 -9.92 3.24
N PRO A 18 10.37 -8.83 2.48
CA PRO A 18 9.17 -8.13 2.01
C PRO A 18 8.20 -9.02 1.23
N GLU A 19 8.71 -9.98 0.47
CA GLU A 19 7.89 -10.94 -0.27
C GLU A 19 7.14 -11.89 0.67
N GLU A 20 7.82 -12.43 1.69
CA GLU A 20 7.20 -13.30 2.70
C GLU A 20 6.15 -12.56 3.53
N CYS A 21 6.41 -11.30 3.92
CA CYS A 21 5.42 -10.46 4.59
C CYS A 21 4.18 -10.24 3.71
N SER A 22 4.38 -9.97 2.43
CA SER A 22 3.28 -9.78 1.47
C SER A 22 2.51 -11.07 1.24
N ALA A 23 3.20 -12.20 1.15
CA ALA A 23 2.54 -13.51 1.03
C ALA A 23 1.66 -13.82 2.24
N GLU A 24 2.10 -13.46 3.45
CA GLU A 24 1.30 -13.66 4.66
C GLU A 24 0.04 -12.78 4.65
N ILE A 25 0.14 -11.52 4.27
CA ILE A 25 -1.02 -10.64 4.11
C ILE A 25 -2.01 -11.23 3.10
N LEU A 26 -1.53 -11.71 1.95
CA LEU A 26 -2.37 -12.32 0.93
C LEU A 26 -3.04 -13.60 1.43
N ARG A 27 -2.36 -14.45 2.22
CA ARG A 27 -2.98 -15.63 2.85
C ARG A 27 -4.12 -15.25 3.79
N GLN A 28 -3.95 -14.20 4.59
CA GLN A 28 -5.00 -13.72 5.50
C GLN A 28 -6.21 -13.21 4.71
N LEU A 29 -5.99 -12.45 3.63
CA LEU A 29 -7.07 -11.97 2.76
C LEU A 29 -7.79 -13.13 2.08
N LEU A 30 -7.08 -14.14 1.60
CA LEU A 30 -7.67 -15.35 1.02
C LEU A 30 -8.51 -16.12 2.05
N ALA A 31 -7.98 -16.29 3.27
CA ALA A 31 -8.73 -16.96 4.34
C ALA A 31 -10.04 -16.22 4.65
N GLN A 32 -10.00 -14.89 4.69
CA GLN A 32 -11.20 -14.08 4.88
C GLN A 32 -12.18 -14.22 3.70
N ALA A 33 -11.68 -14.18 2.46
CA ALA A 33 -12.51 -14.36 1.27
C ALA A 33 -13.21 -15.72 1.25
N TYR A 34 -12.53 -16.79 1.67
CA TYR A 34 -13.14 -18.11 1.80
C TYR A 34 -14.24 -18.17 2.86
N LEU A 35 -14.02 -17.50 3.99
CA LEU A 35 -15.03 -17.41 5.05
C LEU A 35 -16.27 -16.66 4.62
N GLU A 36 -16.12 -15.57 3.87
CA GLU A 36 -17.23 -14.71 3.44
C GLU A 36 -17.97 -15.29 2.24
N SER A 37 -17.29 -15.90 1.28
CA SER A 37 -17.92 -16.46 0.08
C SER A 37 -18.51 -17.86 0.28
N GLY A 38 -18.03 -18.60 1.27
CA GLY A 38 -18.33 -20.03 1.44
C GLY A 38 -17.63 -20.93 0.42
N GLU A 39 -16.83 -20.37 -0.48
CA GLU A 39 -16.06 -21.09 -1.49
C GLU A 39 -14.74 -21.63 -0.88
N GLN A 40 -14.28 -22.75 -1.40
CA GLN A 40 -13.00 -23.33 -0.94
C GLN A 40 -11.83 -23.01 -1.85
N GLN A 41 -12.08 -22.37 -2.99
CA GLN A 41 -11.03 -22.07 -3.95
C GLN A 41 -11.34 -20.79 -4.73
N VAL A 42 -10.32 -19.95 -4.87
CA VAL A 42 -10.36 -18.75 -5.72
C VAL A 42 -9.85 -19.12 -7.12
N SER A 43 -10.63 -18.81 -8.15
CA SER A 43 -10.29 -19.12 -9.55
C SER A 43 -9.10 -18.31 -10.09
N GLY A 44 -8.85 -17.14 -9.50
CA GLY A 44 -7.77 -16.23 -9.84
C GLY A 44 -7.85 -14.93 -9.05
N ALA A 45 -6.80 -14.15 -9.11
CA ALA A 45 -6.73 -12.85 -8.45
C ALA A 45 -6.17 -11.77 -9.38
N ILE A 46 -6.68 -10.57 -9.24
CA ILE A 46 -6.06 -9.35 -9.78
C ILE A 46 -5.44 -8.60 -8.60
N ILE A 47 -4.14 -8.35 -8.68
CA ILE A 47 -3.42 -7.57 -7.67
C ILE A 47 -3.05 -6.24 -8.28
N THR A 48 -3.46 -5.15 -7.64
CA THR A 48 -3.08 -3.82 -8.09
C THR A 48 -1.66 -3.48 -7.65
N ILE A 49 -0.95 -2.77 -8.53
CA ILE A 49 0.42 -2.33 -8.32
C ILE A 49 0.57 -0.85 -8.68
N PRO A 50 1.45 -0.09 -8.03
CA PRO A 50 1.78 1.27 -8.42
C PRO A 50 2.23 1.37 -9.90
N ALA A 51 1.90 2.46 -10.57
CA ALA A 51 2.31 2.68 -11.97
C ALA A 51 3.83 2.71 -12.14
N ALA A 52 4.54 3.18 -11.10
CA ALA A 52 6.01 3.29 -11.08
C ALA A 52 6.74 1.97 -10.77
N PHE A 53 6.03 0.85 -10.55
CA PHE A 53 6.71 -0.43 -10.28
C PHE A 53 7.55 -0.87 -11.48
N ASN A 54 8.82 -1.18 -11.20
CA ASN A 54 9.69 -1.82 -12.19
C ASN A 54 9.44 -3.33 -12.27
N GLN A 55 10.06 -3.98 -13.24
CA GLN A 55 9.89 -5.41 -13.48
C GLN A 55 10.22 -6.26 -12.24
N MET A 56 11.30 -5.96 -11.51
CA MET A 56 11.68 -6.69 -10.30
C MET A 56 10.60 -6.62 -9.22
N GLN A 57 9.95 -5.48 -9.06
CA GLN A 57 8.86 -5.29 -8.10
C GLN A 57 7.59 -6.03 -8.53
N CYS A 58 7.29 -6.02 -9.83
CA CYS A 58 6.18 -6.81 -10.39
C CYS A 58 6.39 -8.32 -10.16
N GLU A 59 7.56 -8.83 -10.49
CA GLU A 59 7.92 -10.24 -10.29
C GLU A 59 7.90 -10.63 -8.81
N ALA A 60 8.40 -9.77 -7.91
CA ALA A 60 8.34 -9.99 -6.47
C ALA A 60 6.89 -10.07 -5.96
N THR A 61 5.99 -9.25 -6.51
CA THR A 61 4.56 -9.29 -6.19
C THR A 61 3.94 -10.62 -6.66
N LEU A 62 4.27 -11.08 -7.86
CA LEU A 62 3.80 -12.37 -8.36
C LEU A 62 4.33 -13.54 -7.53
N ARG A 63 5.63 -13.53 -7.14
CA ARG A 63 6.19 -14.56 -6.27
C ARG A 63 5.50 -14.61 -4.90
N ALA A 64 5.22 -13.44 -4.31
CA ALA A 64 4.46 -13.36 -3.05
C ALA A 64 3.05 -13.94 -3.20
N ALA A 65 2.37 -13.67 -4.30
CA ALA A 65 1.04 -14.20 -4.58
C ALA A 65 1.05 -15.72 -4.77
N HIS A 66 2.00 -16.26 -5.52
CA HIS A 66 2.18 -17.70 -5.67
C HIS A 66 2.53 -18.38 -4.33
N ALA A 67 3.39 -17.76 -3.51
CA ALA A 67 3.72 -18.24 -2.17
C ALA A 67 2.51 -18.21 -1.22
N ALA A 68 1.51 -17.36 -1.49
CA ALA A 68 0.25 -17.33 -0.76
C ALA A 68 -0.75 -18.42 -1.23
N GLY A 69 -0.47 -19.14 -2.32
CA GLY A 69 -1.32 -20.17 -2.88
C GLY A 69 -2.20 -19.74 -4.05
N LEU A 70 -1.98 -18.54 -4.59
CA LEU A 70 -2.68 -18.07 -5.80
C LEU A 70 -1.98 -18.60 -7.05
N GLU A 71 -2.66 -19.41 -7.85
CA GLU A 71 -2.07 -19.97 -9.08
C GLU A 71 -2.22 -19.01 -10.28
N LYS A 72 -3.38 -18.36 -10.41
CA LYS A 72 -3.70 -17.45 -11.51
C LYS A 72 -3.73 -16.03 -11.00
N VAL A 73 -2.71 -15.24 -11.35
CA VAL A 73 -2.56 -13.87 -10.89
C VAL A 73 -2.36 -12.95 -12.09
N GLY A 74 -3.20 -11.93 -12.20
CA GLY A 74 -3.01 -10.77 -13.07
C GLY A 74 -2.53 -9.58 -12.26
N LEU A 75 -1.64 -8.78 -12.84
CA LEU A 75 -1.28 -7.48 -12.28
C LEU A 75 -2.03 -6.38 -13.04
N LEU A 76 -2.52 -5.40 -12.29
CA LEU A 76 -3.19 -4.22 -12.84
C LEU A 76 -2.60 -2.97 -12.17
N GLN A 77 -2.29 -1.95 -12.94
CA GLN A 77 -1.80 -0.70 -12.38
C GLN A 77 -2.92 0.03 -11.61
N GLU A 78 -2.62 0.51 -10.41
CA GLU A 78 -3.57 1.18 -9.51
C GLU A 78 -4.35 2.31 -10.19
N PRO A 79 -3.71 3.23 -10.96
CA PRO A 79 -4.45 4.29 -11.63
C PRO A 79 -5.40 3.78 -12.73
N VAL A 80 -5.08 2.65 -13.36
CA VAL A 80 -5.99 2.01 -14.33
C VAL A 80 -7.21 1.46 -13.62
N ALA A 81 -7.02 0.76 -12.50
CA ALA A 81 -8.12 0.25 -11.69
C ALA A 81 -9.04 1.37 -11.17
N ALA A 82 -8.45 2.48 -10.71
CA ALA A 82 -9.18 3.65 -10.24
C ALA A 82 -10.00 4.31 -11.38
N ALA A 83 -9.39 4.47 -12.57
CA ALA A 83 -10.07 5.00 -13.73
C ALA A 83 -11.25 4.11 -14.18
N MET A 84 -11.04 2.77 -14.19
CA MET A 84 -12.11 1.81 -14.49
C MET A 84 -13.30 1.97 -13.52
N ALA A 85 -13.03 2.04 -12.23
CA ALA A 85 -14.06 2.20 -11.22
C ALA A 85 -14.79 3.54 -11.34
N ALA A 86 -14.08 4.63 -11.64
CA ALA A 86 -14.68 5.94 -11.89
C ALA A 86 -15.57 5.93 -13.14
N MET A 87 -15.11 5.33 -14.24
CA MET A 87 -15.86 5.23 -15.49
C MET A 87 -17.17 4.49 -15.31
N MET A 88 -17.19 3.42 -14.53
CA MET A 88 -18.41 2.68 -14.21
C MET A 88 -19.44 3.54 -13.47
N LYS A 89 -18.97 4.44 -12.57
CA LYS A 89 -19.84 5.31 -11.77
C LYS A 89 -20.44 6.47 -12.58
N ILE A 90 -19.71 7.01 -13.54
CA ILE A 90 -20.12 8.21 -14.30
C ILE A 90 -20.71 7.86 -15.68
N ASP A 91 -20.86 6.57 -16.00
CA ASP A 91 -21.35 6.05 -17.29
C ASP A 91 -20.61 6.67 -18.50
N LYS A 92 -19.31 6.93 -18.35
CA LYS A 92 -18.44 7.38 -19.43
C LYS A 92 -17.56 6.24 -19.93
N LYS A 93 -17.62 5.98 -21.23
CA LYS A 93 -16.84 4.91 -21.89
C LYS A 93 -15.54 5.39 -22.52
N SER A 94 -15.34 6.69 -22.62
CA SER A 94 -14.12 7.28 -23.20
C SER A 94 -13.84 8.63 -22.59
N GLY A 95 -12.55 9.00 -22.55
CA GLY A 95 -12.09 10.27 -22.02
C GLY A 95 -10.70 10.19 -21.42
N GLN A 96 -10.23 11.32 -20.92
CA GLN A 96 -8.99 11.41 -20.13
C GLN A 96 -9.35 11.63 -18.68
N PHE A 97 -8.61 10.97 -17.81
CA PHE A 97 -8.79 11.00 -16.37
C PHE A 97 -7.45 11.31 -15.72
N LEU A 98 -7.45 12.28 -14.82
CA LEU A 98 -6.34 12.49 -13.91
C LEU A 98 -6.64 11.72 -12.64
N VAL A 99 -5.81 10.72 -12.36
CA VAL A 99 -5.89 9.92 -11.13
C VAL A 99 -4.89 10.50 -10.14
N TYR A 100 -5.41 10.89 -8.99
CA TYR A 100 -4.66 11.43 -7.87
C TYR A 100 -4.75 10.41 -6.73
N ASP A 101 -3.64 9.72 -6.46
CA ASP A 101 -3.55 8.71 -5.41
C ASP A 101 -2.59 9.17 -4.31
N LEU A 102 -3.13 9.50 -3.15
CA LEU A 102 -2.38 9.85 -1.96
C LEU A 102 -2.56 8.74 -0.92
N GLY A 103 -1.62 7.83 -0.91
CA GLY A 103 -1.58 6.70 0.02
C GLY A 103 -0.98 7.06 1.39
N GLY A 104 -0.75 6.04 2.20
CA GLY A 104 -0.10 6.21 3.51
C GLY A 104 1.39 6.51 3.44
N GLY A 105 2.05 6.25 2.33
CA GLY A 105 3.50 6.40 2.17
C GLY A 105 3.97 6.79 0.78
N THR A 106 3.06 6.87 -0.19
CA THR A 106 3.35 7.29 -1.58
C THR A 106 2.29 8.25 -2.05
N PHE A 107 2.69 9.13 -2.93
CA PHE A 107 1.82 9.98 -3.72
C PHE A 107 2.07 9.69 -5.19
N ASP A 108 1.02 9.31 -5.90
CA ASP A 108 1.07 8.98 -7.32
C ASP A 108 0.03 9.80 -8.09
N LEU A 109 0.45 10.35 -9.22
CA LEU A 109 -0.38 11.08 -10.15
C LEU A 109 -0.26 10.43 -11.52
N ALA A 110 -1.38 10.07 -12.14
CA ALA A 110 -1.36 9.45 -13.45
C ALA A 110 -2.41 10.07 -14.38
N LEU A 111 -2.01 10.33 -15.61
CA LEU A 111 -2.91 10.70 -16.71
C LEU A 111 -3.30 9.44 -17.46
N VAL A 112 -4.57 9.07 -17.38
CA VAL A 112 -5.11 7.85 -17.96
C VAL A 112 -6.06 8.21 -19.10
N GLN A 113 -5.93 7.55 -20.24
CA GLN A 113 -6.86 7.65 -21.36
C GLN A 113 -7.67 6.38 -21.50
N SER A 114 -8.97 6.54 -21.70
CA SER A 114 -9.84 5.48 -22.18
C SER A 114 -10.35 5.82 -23.58
N LEU A 115 -10.16 4.89 -24.50
CA LEU A 115 -10.63 5.00 -25.87
C LEU A 115 -11.10 3.61 -26.35
N ASN A 116 -12.34 3.51 -26.83
CA ASN A 116 -12.92 2.25 -27.33
C ASN A 116 -12.78 1.06 -26.37
N SER A 117 -12.97 1.30 -25.07
CA SER A 117 -12.81 0.31 -23.99
C SER A 117 -11.37 -0.14 -23.72
N GLU A 118 -10.39 0.44 -24.38
CA GLU A 118 -8.98 0.29 -24.03
C GLU A 118 -8.57 1.41 -23.07
N ILE A 119 -7.85 1.05 -22.01
CA ILE A 119 -7.37 1.99 -21.02
C ILE A 119 -5.84 1.95 -21.02
N SER A 120 -5.22 3.12 -21.17
CA SER A 120 -3.78 3.29 -21.17
C SER A 120 -3.35 4.43 -20.26
N ILE A 121 -2.18 4.29 -19.66
CA ILE A 121 -1.52 5.39 -18.96
C ILE A 121 -0.74 6.19 -20.01
N LEU A 122 -1.05 7.48 -20.11
CA LEU A 122 -0.34 8.40 -20.99
C LEU A 122 0.93 8.92 -20.32
N ASP A 123 0.83 9.22 -19.03
CA ASP A 123 1.95 9.73 -18.25
C ASP A 123 1.71 9.49 -16.76
N HIS A 124 2.77 9.42 -15.98
CA HIS A 124 2.69 9.29 -14.53
C HIS A 124 3.89 9.95 -13.86
N GLU A 125 3.62 10.55 -12.71
CA GLU A 125 4.62 11.09 -11.79
C GLU A 125 4.26 10.66 -10.37
N GLY A 126 5.27 10.48 -9.53
CA GLY A 126 5.04 10.05 -8.17
C GLY A 126 6.17 10.45 -7.23
N ILE A 127 5.82 10.61 -5.97
CA ILE A 127 6.78 10.85 -4.89
C ILE A 127 6.74 9.66 -3.95
N ASN A 128 7.75 8.81 -4.06
CA ASN A 128 7.99 7.77 -3.07
C ASN A 128 8.38 8.42 -1.75
N MET A 129 7.79 7.98 -0.64
CA MET A 129 8.02 8.52 0.71
C MET A 129 7.31 9.86 0.98
N LEU A 130 6.20 10.16 0.30
CA LEU A 130 5.25 11.20 0.66
C LEU A 130 3.85 10.59 0.78
N GLY A 131 3.26 10.65 1.95
CA GLY A 131 1.91 10.13 2.19
C GLY A 131 1.36 10.51 3.54
N GLY A 132 0.22 9.96 3.91
CA GLY A 132 -0.48 10.27 5.16
C GLY A 132 0.40 10.17 6.39
N ARG A 133 1.29 9.18 6.45
CA ARG A 133 2.26 9.04 7.57
C ARG A 133 3.22 10.22 7.73
N ASP A 134 3.52 10.93 6.67
CA ASP A 134 4.42 12.08 6.74
C ASP A 134 3.67 13.31 7.24
N PHE A 135 2.38 13.43 6.90
CA PHE A 135 1.50 14.43 7.50
C PHE A 135 1.29 14.18 8.99
N ASP A 136 1.03 12.92 9.38
CA ASP A 136 0.92 12.54 10.78
C ASP A 136 2.19 12.89 11.56
N LYS A 137 3.37 12.56 11.03
CA LYS A 137 4.64 12.93 11.64
C LYS A 137 4.83 14.44 11.75
N ALA A 138 4.42 15.19 10.74
CA ALA A 138 4.53 16.66 10.76
C ALA A 138 3.65 17.23 11.89
N ILE A 139 2.42 16.78 12.03
CA ILE A 139 1.50 17.18 13.10
C ILE A 139 2.06 16.79 14.47
N VAL A 140 2.51 15.56 14.63
CA VAL A 140 3.10 15.07 15.88
C VAL A 140 4.31 15.92 16.28
N ASN A 141 5.20 16.23 15.34
CA ASN A 141 6.41 16.99 15.64
C ASN A 141 6.15 18.48 15.87
N ALA A 142 5.22 19.08 15.12
CA ALA A 142 4.97 20.51 15.18
C ALA A 142 3.99 20.92 16.30
N ILE A 143 3.07 20.04 16.67
CA ILE A 143 1.96 20.36 17.58
C ILE A 143 2.01 19.46 18.83
N VAL A 144 1.88 18.15 18.64
CA VAL A 144 1.67 17.23 19.76
C VAL A 144 2.88 17.16 20.68
N ARG A 145 4.07 17.03 20.10
CA ARG A 145 5.31 16.92 20.89
C ARG A 145 5.64 18.17 21.69
N PRO A 146 5.62 19.40 21.14
CA PRO A 146 5.82 20.60 21.92
C PRO A 146 4.82 20.73 23.08
N TRP A 147 3.54 20.49 22.78
CA TRP A 147 2.49 20.56 23.79
C TRP A 147 2.70 19.53 24.94
N LEU A 148 3.09 18.30 24.61
CA LEU A 148 3.40 17.30 25.62
C LEU A 148 4.60 17.68 26.50
N LEU A 149 5.65 18.27 25.91
CA LEU A 149 6.84 18.68 26.64
C LEU A 149 6.58 19.89 27.54
N GLU A 150 5.63 20.75 27.18
CA GLU A 150 5.23 21.92 27.99
C GLU A 150 4.33 21.53 29.16
N ASN A 151 3.51 20.51 29.02
CA ASN A 151 2.47 20.19 29.99
C ASN A 151 2.78 18.96 30.87
N PHE A 152 3.80 18.16 30.52
CA PHE A 152 4.17 16.94 31.24
C PHE A 152 5.69 16.86 31.42
N ASP A 153 6.12 16.32 32.57
CA ASP A 153 7.53 16.00 32.82
C ASP A 153 7.88 14.68 32.12
N LEU A 154 8.32 14.78 30.89
CA LEU A 154 8.59 13.65 29.99
C LEU A 154 10.09 13.52 29.71
N PRO A 155 10.62 12.29 29.52
CA PRO A 155 12.00 12.08 29.16
C PRO A 155 12.39 12.82 27.87
N ALA A 156 13.54 13.44 27.81
CA ALA A 156 14.03 14.17 26.64
C ALA A 156 14.16 13.28 25.38
N ASP A 157 14.26 11.96 25.55
CA ASP A 157 14.40 10.98 24.48
C ASP A 157 13.09 10.24 24.11
N LEU A 158 11.96 10.92 24.23
CA LEU A 158 10.62 10.39 23.88
C LEU A 158 10.58 9.53 22.62
N GLN A 159 11.36 9.89 21.60
CA GLN A 159 11.42 9.15 20.34
C GLN A 159 12.19 7.85 20.42
N LYS A 160 13.09 7.68 21.39
CA LYS A 160 13.86 6.45 21.59
C LYS A 160 13.13 5.45 22.48
N ASN A 161 12.21 5.93 23.31
CA ASN A 161 11.46 5.07 24.21
C ASN A 161 10.30 4.38 23.48
N PRO A 162 10.27 3.04 23.38
CA PRO A 162 9.23 2.30 22.66
C PRO A 162 7.82 2.54 23.20
N ARG A 163 7.66 2.72 24.53
CA ARG A 163 6.36 2.98 25.17
C ARG A 163 5.83 4.36 24.80
N CYS A 164 6.71 5.38 24.79
CA CYS A 164 6.32 6.73 24.38
C CYS A 164 5.96 6.80 22.89
N ARG A 165 6.71 6.11 22.03
CA ARG A 165 6.38 6.01 20.60
C ARG A 165 5.03 5.36 20.36
N ARG A 166 4.70 4.32 21.12
CA ARG A 166 3.41 3.65 21.00
C ARG A 166 2.26 4.55 21.47
N ALA A 167 2.43 5.28 22.58
CA ALA A 167 1.42 6.22 23.09
C ALA A 167 1.14 7.37 22.08
N ILE A 168 2.19 7.95 21.49
CA ILE A 168 2.08 9.02 20.48
C ILE A 168 1.42 8.52 19.17
N ARG A 169 1.52 7.22 18.86
CA ARG A 169 0.87 6.62 17.67
C ARG A 169 -0.62 6.38 17.84
N ILE A 170 -1.09 6.33 19.06
CA ILE A 170 -2.50 6.00 19.40
C ILE A 170 -3.30 7.29 19.64
N ALA A 171 -2.62 8.40 19.92
CA ALA A 171 -3.22 9.72 20.09
C ALA A 171 -3.48 10.41 18.75
#